data_32112ad4c4cd3a46a6971d3477112629
#
_entry.id   32112ad4c4cd3a46a6971d3477112629
#
_cell.length_a   1.000
_cell.length_b   1.000
_cell.length_c   1.000
_cell.angle_alpha   90.00
_cell.angle_beta   90.00
_cell.angle_gamma   90.00
#
_symmetry.space_group_name_H-M   'P 1'
#
loop_
_entity.id
_entity.type
_entity.pdbx_description
1 polymer ?
#
loop_
_entity_poly.entity_id
_entity_poly.type
_entity_poly.pdbx_seq_one_letter_code
_entity_poly.pdbx_strand_id
1 'polypeptide(L)'
;MNFNYSEEQNLIANSAREFAEQYVKPFVMEWDESQYFPADVFHKAGEMGFMGIFIPEEYGGSGLGYHEYVAIIEEISKVDPSVGLSIAAHNSLCTGHIFYFGNNEQKRNWLPKLASGEWIGAWGLTEHNTGSDAG
;
A
#
# COMPACT_ATOMS: atom_id res chain seq x y z
N MET A 1 1.37 -25.21 14.94
CA MET A 1 1.18 -24.01 14.10
C MET A 1 2.55 -23.38 13.92
N ASN A 2 2.97 -23.12 12.69
CA ASN A 2 4.26 -22.44 12.42
C ASN A 2 3.94 -21.00 12.00
N PHE A 3 4.45 -20.00 12.73
CA PHE A 3 4.25 -18.58 12.46
C PHE A 3 5.48 -17.92 11.80
N ASN A 4 6.47 -18.74 11.40
CA ASN A 4 7.63 -18.22 10.69
C ASN A 4 7.27 -17.93 9.22
N TYR A 5 7.82 -16.87 8.70
CA TYR A 5 7.75 -16.57 7.27
C TYR A 5 8.44 -17.66 6.43
N SER A 6 7.90 -17.92 5.25
CA SER A 6 8.59 -18.71 4.21
C SER A 6 9.83 -17.97 3.70
N GLU A 7 10.68 -18.67 2.94
CA GLU A 7 11.84 -18.02 2.31
C GLU A 7 11.42 -16.86 1.39
N GLU A 8 10.36 -17.06 0.61
CA GLU A 8 9.79 -16.03 -0.27
C GLU A 8 9.25 -14.82 0.52
N GLN A 9 8.51 -15.07 1.59
CA GLN A 9 8.00 -14.00 2.47
C GLN A 9 9.14 -13.23 3.13
N ASN A 10 10.22 -13.90 3.52
CA ASN A 10 11.42 -13.24 4.05
C ASN A 10 12.12 -12.37 3.00
N LEU A 11 12.18 -12.79 1.74
CA LEU A 11 12.73 -11.97 0.65
C LEU A 11 11.89 -10.71 0.43
N ILE A 12 10.57 -10.85 0.43
CA ILE A 12 9.64 -9.71 0.29
C ILE A 12 9.77 -8.74 1.48
N ALA A 13 9.81 -9.26 2.71
CA ALA A 13 10.01 -8.45 3.91
C ALA A 13 11.35 -7.70 3.88
N ASN A 14 12.43 -8.35 3.44
CA ASN A 14 13.74 -7.72 3.29
C ASN A 14 13.71 -6.60 2.24
N SER A 15 13.06 -6.82 1.10
CA SER A 15 12.89 -5.79 0.06
C SER A 15 12.12 -4.57 0.59
N ALA A 16 11.07 -4.79 1.38
CA ALA A 16 10.31 -3.70 2.01
C ALA A 16 11.15 -2.96 3.07
N ARG A 17 11.98 -3.68 3.83
CA ARG A 17 12.91 -3.08 4.80
C ARG A 17 13.96 -2.22 4.10
N GLU A 18 14.58 -2.73 3.03
CA GLU A 18 15.57 -1.98 2.26
C GLU A 18 14.95 -0.70 1.65
N PHE A 19 13.73 -0.82 1.11
CA PHE A 19 12.98 0.35 0.65
C PHE A 19 12.79 1.39 1.74
N ALA A 20 12.31 0.98 2.92
CA ALA A 20 12.05 1.88 4.03
C ALA A 20 13.34 2.54 4.56
N GLU A 21 14.42 1.78 4.70
CA GLU A 21 15.72 2.31 5.14
C GLU A 21 16.33 3.31 4.16
N GLN A 22 16.13 3.08 2.85
CA GLN A 22 16.73 3.90 1.80
C GLN A 22 15.91 5.15 1.49
N TYR A 23 14.58 5.03 1.36
CA TYR A 23 13.73 6.07 0.80
C TYR A 23 12.86 6.79 1.84
N VAL A 24 12.72 6.22 3.05
CA VAL A 24 11.86 6.79 4.10
C VAL A 24 12.70 7.29 5.27
N LYS A 25 13.50 6.43 5.86
CA LYS A 25 14.23 6.69 7.11
C LYS A 25 15.05 8.00 7.15
N PRO A 26 15.77 8.37 6.08
CA PRO A 26 16.58 9.59 6.12
C PRO A 26 15.78 10.88 6.24
N PHE A 27 14.49 10.86 5.92
CA PHE A 27 13.64 12.02 5.75
C PHE A 27 12.49 12.13 6.77
N VAL A 28 12.26 11.11 7.61
CA VAL A 28 11.12 11.04 8.53
C VAL A 28 10.95 12.30 9.37
N MET A 29 12.03 12.76 10.00
CA MET A 29 11.99 13.95 10.87
C MET A 29 11.72 15.23 10.09
N GLU A 30 12.30 15.37 8.89
CA GLU A 30 12.07 16.53 8.02
C GLU A 30 10.61 16.60 7.56
N TRP A 31 10.02 15.46 7.18
CA TRP A 31 8.62 15.41 6.76
C TRP A 31 7.66 15.70 7.91
N ASP A 32 7.95 15.17 9.10
CA ASP A 32 7.14 15.39 10.30
C ASP A 32 7.16 16.87 10.70
N GLU A 33 8.33 17.50 10.82
CA GLU A 33 8.51 18.90 11.20
C GLU A 33 7.89 19.86 10.16
N SER A 34 8.04 19.57 8.87
CA SER A 34 7.52 20.40 7.78
C SER A 34 6.07 20.11 7.41
N GLN A 35 5.46 19.07 7.99
CA GLN A 35 4.13 18.56 7.62
C GLN A 35 4.02 18.22 6.12
N TYR A 36 5.09 17.65 5.56
CA TYR A 36 5.22 17.35 4.15
C TYR A 36 4.68 15.94 3.82
N PHE A 37 3.87 15.81 2.78
CA PHE A 37 3.44 14.53 2.25
C PHE A 37 4.37 14.08 1.10
N PRO A 38 5.15 13.00 1.28
CA PRO A 38 6.19 12.60 0.33
C PRO A 38 5.64 11.79 -0.85
N ALA A 39 4.91 12.41 -1.76
CA ALA A 39 4.28 11.73 -2.91
C ALA A 39 5.26 10.86 -3.72
N ASP A 40 6.50 11.31 -3.88
CA ASP A 40 7.54 10.59 -4.62
C ASP A 40 7.88 9.23 -4.00
N VAL A 41 7.76 9.09 -2.68
CA VAL A 41 7.96 7.81 -1.99
C VAL A 41 6.89 6.78 -2.39
N PHE A 42 5.64 7.24 -2.57
CA PHE A 42 4.55 6.36 -3.00
C PHE A 42 4.69 5.96 -4.47
N HIS A 43 5.17 6.85 -5.34
CA HIS A 43 5.53 6.49 -6.71
C HIS A 43 6.64 5.44 -6.72
N LYS A 44 7.66 5.63 -5.87
CA LYS A 44 8.75 4.66 -5.72
C LYS A 44 8.26 3.31 -5.16
N ALA A 45 7.34 3.33 -4.21
CA ALA A 45 6.67 2.13 -3.70
C ALA A 45 5.89 1.40 -4.82
N GLY A 46 5.29 2.13 -5.75
CA GLY A 46 4.65 1.59 -6.94
C GLY A 46 5.62 0.85 -7.86
N GLU A 47 6.81 1.42 -8.12
CA GLU A 47 7.86 0.74 -8.90
C GLU A 47 8.33 -0.58 -8.26
N MET A 48 8.26 -0.67 -6.92
CA MET A 48 8.58 -1.89 -6.16
C MET A 48 7.40 -2.86 -6.04
N GLY A 49 6.22 -2.52 -6.59
CA GLY A 49 5.01 -3.33 -6.52
C GLY A 49 4.24 -3.21 -5.18
N PHE A 50 4.62 -2.29 -4.29
CA PHE A 50 4.00 -2.13 -2.97
C PHE A 50 2.68 -1.33 -3.00
N MET A 51 2.29 -0.78 -4.16
CA MET A 51 1.02 -0.08 -4.33
C MET A 51 -0.07 -0.96 -4.95
N GLY A 52 0.26 -2.17 -5.40
CA GLY A 52 -0.68 -3.15 -5.93
C GLY A 52 -0.43 -4.57 -5.40
N ILE A 53 -0.20 -4.71 -4.07
CA ILE A 53 0.35 -5.93 -3.47
C ILE A 53 -0.50 -7.17 -3.82
N PHE A 54 -1.81 -7.14 -3.56
CA PHE A 54 -2.71 -8.26 -3.83
C PHE A 54 -3.57 -8.09 -5.10
N ILE A 55 -3.26 -7.09 -5.90
CA ILE A 55 -3.92 -6.91 -7.19
C ILE A 55 -3.27 -7.85 -8.21
N PRO A 56 -4.07 -8.60 -9.01
CA PRO A 56 -3.53 -9.49 -10.03
C PRO A 56 -2.63 -8.80 -11.04
N GLU A 57 -1.67 -9.55 -11.59
CA GLU A 57 -0.74 -9.07 -12.61
C GLU A 57 -1.45 -8.55 -13.87
N GLU A 58 -2.61 -9.10 -14.23
CA GLU A 58 -3.43 -8.62 -15.36
C GLU A 58 -3.87 -7.16 -15.22
N TYR A 59 -3.89 -6.62 -13.99
CA TYR A 59 -4.15 -5.22 -13.68
C TYR A 59 -2.88 -4.46 -13.24
N GLY A 60 -1.71 -5.03 -13.46
CA GLY A 60 -0.42 -4.40 -13.13
C GLY A 60 -0.01 -4.51 -11.65
N GLY A 61 -0.70 -5.33 -10.87
CA GLY A 61 -0.34 -5.60 -9.47
C GLY A 61 0.70 -6.70 -9.32
N SER A 62 1.09 -6.97 -8.07
CA SER A 62 2.10 -7.99 -7.72
C SER A 62 1.53 -9.39 -7.53
N GLY A 63 0.22 -9.54 -7.44
CA GLY A 63 -0.47 -10.83 -7.29
C GLY A 63 -0.14 -11.59 -6.00
N LEU A 64 0.37 -10.88 -4.97
CA LEU A 64 0.77 -11.46 -3.69
C LEU A 64 -0.44 -11.67 -2.77
N GLY A 65 -0.23 -12.40 -1.67
CA GLY A 65 -1.26 -12.65 -0.67
C GLY A 65 -1.26 -11.65 0.49
N TYR A 66 -2.18 -11.86 1.43
CA TYR A 66 -2.30 -11.03 2.63
C TYR A 66 -1.13 -11.20 3.61
N HIS A 67 -0.44 -12.34 3.62
CA HIS A 67 0.74 -12.53 4.46
C HIS A 67 1.90 -11.64 4.00
N GLU A 68 2.12 -11.58 2.69
CA GLU A 68 3.12 -10.69 2.08
C GLU A 68 2.74 -9.21 2.28
N TYR A 69 1.45 -8.88 2.14
CA TYR A 69 0.95 -7.55 2.44
C TYR A 69 1.27 -7.12 3.88
N VAL A 70 0.96 -7.97 4.87
CA VAL A 70 1.26 -7.67 6.28
C VAL A 70 2.76 -7.53 6.50
N ALA A 71 3.60 -8.40 5.91
CA ALA A 71 5.05 -8.32 6.03
C ALA A 71 5.61 -7.00 5.47
N ILE A 72 5.12 -6.55 4.30
CA ILE A 72 5.53 -5.26 3.70
C ILE A 72 5.14 -4.10 4.61
N ILE A 73 3.87 -4.06 5.05
CA ILE A 73 3.38 -2.96 5.90
C ILE A 73 4.12 -2.93 7.24
N GLU A 74 4.40 -4.09 7.84
CA GLU A 74 5.16 -4.19 9.08
C GLU A 74 6.55 -3.58 8.94
N GLU A 75 7.31 -3.96 7.92
CA GLU A 75 8.67 -3.48 7.72
C GLU A 75 8.74 -1.97 7.44
N ILE A 76 7.81 -1.45 6.62
CA ILE A 76 7.74 -0.01 6.35
C ILE A 76 7.32 0.76 7.61
N SER A 77 6.34 0.25 8.36
CA SER A 77 5.82 0.90 9.57
C SER A 77 6.81 0.90 10.74
N LYS A 78 7.80 0.01 10.77
CA LYS A 78 8.91 0.05 11.74
C LYS A 78 9.76 1.31 11.56
N VAL A 79 9.82 1.86 10.36
CA VAL A 79 10.57 3.08 10.03
C VAL A 79 9.69 4.31 10.14
N ASP A 80 8.53 4.30 9.47
CA ASP A 80 7.54 5.38 9.54
C ASP A 80 6.12 4.80 9.47
N PRO A 81 5.37 4.83 10.61
CA PRO A 81 4.00 4.34 10.62
C PRO A 81 3.05 5.15 9.75
N SER A 82 3.32 6.42 9.45
CA SER A 82 2.44 7.23 8.60
C SER A 82 2.54 6.83 7.13
N VAL A 83 3.75 6.53 6.64
CA VAL A 83 3.97 5.97 5.31
C VAL A 83 3.38 4.57 5.23
N GLY A 84 3.62 3.72 6.25
CA GLY A 84 3.04 2.37 6.31
C GLY A 84 1.52 2.38 6.29
N LEU A 85 0.88 3.23 7.09
CA LEU A 85 -0.58 3.40 7.11
C LEU A 85 -1.11 3.89 5.75
N SER A 86 -0.42 4.82 5.10
CA SER A 86 -0.85 5.36 3.80
C SER A 86 -0.81 4.28 2.70
N ILE A 87 0.25 3.45 2.66
CA ILE A 87 0.35 2.31 1.74
C ILE A 87 -0.72 1.26 2.08
N ALA A 88 -0.98 1.02 3.37
CA ALA A 88 -2.03 0.11 3.81
C ALA A 88 -3.42 0.58 3.38
N ALA A 89 -3.76 1.85 3.60
CA ALA A 89 -5.03 2.44 3.20
C ALA A 89 -5.21 2.44 1.67
N HIS A 90 -4.17 2.79 0.93
CA HIS A 90 -4.17 2.71 -0.52
C HIS A 90 -4.52 1.31 -1.03
N ASN A 91 -3.82 0.27 -0.55
CA ASN A 91 -4.04 -1.11 -0.98
C ASN A 91 -5.38 -1.65 -0.51
N SER A 92 -5.69 -1.58 0.79
CA SER A 92 -6.84 -2.27 1.37
C SER A 92 -8.14 -1.49 1.21
N LEU A 93 -8.12 -0.16 1.47
CA LEU A 93 -9.35 0.63 1.51
C LEU A 93 -9.74 1.19 0.13
N CYS A 94 -8.80 1.60 -0.71
CA CYS A 94 -9.11 2.10 -2.04
C CYS A 94 -9.01 1.01 -3.11
N THR A 95 -7.81 0.54 -3.39
CA THR A 95 -7.52 -0.37 -4.50
C THR A 95 -8.25 -1.71 -4.33
N GLY A 96 -8.27 -2.24 -3.10
CA GLY A 96 -8.99 -3.47 -2.76
C GLY A 96 -10.50 -3.37 -2.98
N HIS A 97 -11.13 -2.25 -2.61
CA HIS A 97 -12.56 -2.05 -2.87
C HIS A 97 -12.88 -2.01 -4.35
N ILE A 98 -12.06 -1.31 -5.14
CA ILE A 98 -12.23 -1.30 -6.59
C ILE A 98 -12.05 -2.72 -7.17
N PHE A 99 -11.07 -3.46 -6.68
CA PHE A 99 -10.84 -4.83 -7.14
C PHE A 99 -12.01 -5.78 -6.81
N TYR A 100 -12.55 -5.73 -5.59
CA TYR A 100 -13.62 -6.64 -5.20
C TYR A 100 -14.99 -6.21 -5.71
N PHE A 101 -15.29 -4.93 -5.76
CA PHE A 101 -16.64 -4.43 -6.02
C PHE A 101 -16.79 -3.64 -7.33
N GLY A 102 -15.70 -3.23 -7.96
CA GLY A 102 -15.73 -2.54 -9.25
C GLY A 102 -16.17 -3.47 -10.39
N ASN A 103 -16.81 -2.90 -11.40
CA ASN A 103 -17.08 -3.60 -12.65
C ASN A 103 -15.79 -3.73 -13.49
N ASN A 104 -15.87 -4.50 -14.60
CA ASN A 104 -14.70 -4.78 -15.44
C ASN A 104 -14.09 -3.51 -16.09
N GLU A 105 -14.89 -2.51 -16.38
CA GLU A 105 -14.43 -1.25 -16.96
C GLU A 105 -13.65 -0.44 -15.91
N GLN A 106 -14.20 -0.30 -14.69
CA GLN A 106 -13.56 0.36 -13.56
C GLN A 106 -12.22 -0.30 -13.21
N LYS A 107 -12.19 -1.64 -13.12
CA LYS A 107 -10.96 -2.38 -12.85
C LYS A 107 -9.88 -2.11 -13.88
N ARG A 108 -10.21 -2.21 -15.18
CA ARG A 108 -9.26 -1.96 -16.27
C ARG A 108 -8.77 -0.53 -16.34
N ASN A 109 -9.63 0.44 -16.03
CA ASN A 109 -9.26 1.85 -16.13
C ASN A 109 -8.49 2.36 -14.92
N TRP A 110 -8.74 1.84 -13.72
CA TRP A 110 -8.22 2.42 -12.48
C TRP A 110 -7.14 1.60 -11.81
N LEU A 111 -7.28 0.25 -11.78
CA LEU A 111 -6.33 -0.60 -11.07
C LEU A 111 -4.89 -0.48 -11.57
N PRO A 112 -4.61 -0.41 -12.89
CA PRO A 112 -3.22 -0.27 -13.35
C PRO A 112 -2.54 1.01 -12.86
N LYS A 113 -3.27 2.11 -12.79
CA LYS A 113 -2.73 3.40 -12.33
C LYS A 113 -2.53 3.44 -10.82
N LEU A 114 -3.40 2.77 -10.07
CA LEU A 114 -3.26 2.61 -8.64
C LEU A 114 -2.12 1.65 -8.31
N ALA A 115 -2.06 0.49 -8.96
CA ALA A 115 -1.03 -0.52 -8.73
C ALA A 115 0.39 -0.03 -9.06
N SER A 116 0.53 0.79 -10.10
CA SER A 116 1.82 1.41 -10.46
C SER A 116 2.22 2.58 -9.56
N GLY A 117 1.33 3.07 -8.69
CA GLY A 117 1.57 4.27 -7.89
C GLY A 117 1.45 5.59 -8.68
N GLU A 118 1.01 5.56 -9.95
CA GLU A 118 0.68 6.79 -10.70
C GLU A 118 -0.40 7.59 -9.97
N TRP A 119 -1.38 6.88 -9.40
CA TRP A 119 -2.41 7.45 -8.54
C TRP A 119 -2.25 6.95 -7.11
N ILE A 120 -2.46 7.84 -6.16
CA ILE A 120 -2.53 7.50 -4.73
C ILE A 120 -4.00 7.44 -4.35
N GLY A 121 -4.44 6.27 -3.92
CA GLY A 121 -5.83 6.03 -3.51
C GLY A 121 -6.07 6.41 -2.07
N ALA A 122 -7.27 6.93 -1.80
CA ALA A 122 -7.74 7.28 -0.46
C ALA A 122 -9.17 6.76 -0.24
N TRP A 123 -9.62 6.79 1.02
CA TRP A 123 -10.93 6.33 1.41
C TRP A 123 -11.70 7.42 2.18
N GLY A 124 -12.85 7.77 1.72
CA GLY A 124 -13.78 8.66 2.41
C GLY A 124 -15.04 7.88 2.82
N LEU A 125 -15.11 7.45 4.09
CA LEU A 125 -16.23 6.65 4.61
C LEU A 125 -17.34 7.53 5.16
N THR A 126 -16.98 8.49 6.02
CA THR A 126 -17.96 9.27 6.79
C THR A 126 -18.72 10.26 5.92
N GLU A 127 -20.04 10.21 5.98
CA GLU A 127 -20.96 11.17 5.38
C GLU A 127 -21.71 11.93 6.47
N HIS A 128 -22.56 12.91 6.09
CA HIS A 128 -23.25 13.78 7.05
C HIS A 128 -24.07 13.01 8.11
N ASN A 129 -24.72 11.91 7.72
CA ASN A 129 -25.60 11.13 8.59
C ASN A 129 -25.05 9.72 8.91
N THR A 130 -23.84 9.38 8.48
CA THR A 130 -23.32 8.02 8.61
C THR A 130 -21.80 8.03 8.83
N GLY A 131 -21.33 7.19 9.71
CA GLY A 131 -19.93 7.01 10.05
C GLY A 131 -19.68 5.57 10.41
N SER A 132 -19.66 5.24 11.71
CA SER A 132 -19.55 3.85 12.19
C SER A 132 -20.73 2.97 11.75
N ASP A 133 -21.86 3.54 11.53
CA ASP A 133 -23.07 2.91 11.01
C ASP A 133 -23.17 3.20 9.50
N ALA A 134 -22.31 2.56 8.72
CA ALA A 134 -22.19 2.75 7.26
C ALA A 134 -22.98 1.71 6.45
N GLY A 135 -23.72 0.81 7.13
CA GLY A 135 -24.48 -0.29 6.54
C GLY A 135 -25.93 0.01 6.20
#